data_bd22dbac126e542fa4c9f11deb2ec7ee
#
_entry.id   bd22dbac126e542fa4c9f11deb2ec7ee
#
_cell.length_a   1.000
_cell.length_b   1.000
_cell.length_c   1.000
_cell.angle_alpha   90.00
_cell.angle_beta   90.00
_cell.angle_gamma   90.00
#
_symmetry.space_group_name_H-M   'P 1'
#
loop_
_entity.id
_entity.type
_entity.pdbx_description
1 polymer ?
#
loop_
_entity_poly.entity_id
_entity_poly.type
_entity_poly.pdbx_seq_one_letter_code
_entity_poly.pdbx_strand_id
1 'polypeptide(L)'
;TEHEPADDEILQAAVDGVRALNQRFGAGHESRFFLFHRSRQWNAGEQQWMGWERKRGKLEEFNRLLRGADDTTYTTREGDLSLLPAVRYVITLDSDTRLPRDAARDLIGIAAHPMNRPRFDDRTGRVVEGFGILQPRVSVTMASAAGSLFARTYAGHTGVDPYTTAVSDTYQDLFDEGIYTGKGLYDVDAFVRALHGRVPENALLSHDLFEGLYARTALVTDTEVVDDYPSSVLTHARRQHRWVRGDWQILRWLLPAVPTVRGYERNPLSLIARWKILDNLRRSVMPPALLVAFVLLDVAI
;
A
#
# COMPACT_ATOMS: atom_id res chain seq x y z
N THR A 1 -8.07 -4.34 -23.39
CA THR A 1 -8.43 -3.22 -24.28
C THR A 1 -8.33 -1.89 -23.52
N GLU A 2 -8.29 -0.78 -24.25
CA GLU A 2 -8.36 0.57 -23.66
C GLU A 2 -9.71 0.79 -22.98
N HIS A 3 -10.78 0.40 -23.64
CA HIS A 3 -12.15 0.46 -23.14
C HIS A 3 -12.79 -0.93 -23.15
N GLU A 4 -13.48 -1.25 -22.05
CA GLU A 4 -14.34 -2.44 -21.95
C GLU A 4 -15.80 -2.05 -22.17
N PRO A 5 -16.66 -2.94 -22.67
CA PRO A 5 -18.04 -2.60 -23.04
C PRO A 5 -18.90 -2.00 -21.91
N ALA A 6 -18.59 -2.33 -20.67
CA ALA A 6 -19.35 -1.87 -19.49
C ALA A 6 -18.72 -0.64 -18.78
N ASP A 7 -17.59 -0.13 -19.27
CA ASP A 7 -16.86 0.94 -18.57
C ASP A 7 -17.71 2.21 -18.37
N ASP A 8 -18.41 2.64 -19.42
CA ASP A 8 -19.20 3.89 -19.37
C ASP A 8 -20.41 3.74 -18.45
N GLU A 9 -21.10 2.59 -18.48
CA GLU A 9 -22.24 2.31 -17.61
C GLU A 9 -21.81 2.27 -16.12
N ILE A 10 -20.71 1.59 -15.83
CA ILE A 10 -20.16 1.50 -14.46
C ILE A 10 -19.72 2.88 -13.98
N LEU A 11 -19.03 3.64 -14.83
CA LEU A 11 -18.57 4.98 -14.48
C LEU A 11 -19.74 5.92 -14.22
N GLN A 12 -20.77 5.90 -15.07
CA GLN A 12 -21.97 6.73 -14.90
C GLN A 12 -22.70 6.37 -13.60
N ALA A 13 -22.88 5.09 -13.31
CA ALA A 13 -23.49 4.64 -12.05
C ALA A 13 -22.70 5.13 -10.82
N ALA A 14 -21.35 5.13 -10.89
CA ALA A 14 -20.50 5.64 -9.82
C ALA A 14 -20.64 7.16 -9.65
N VAL A 15 -20.68 7.93 -10.72
CA VAL A 15 -20.92 9.39 -10.70
C VAL A 15 -22.27 9.71 -10.06
N ASP A 16 -23.34 9.04 -10.51
CA ASP A 16 -24.68 9.27 -10.00
C ASP A 16 -24.77 8.89 -8.50
N GLY A 17 -24.10 7.79 -8.11
CA GLY A 17 -23.98 7.38 -6.71
C GLY A 17 -23.31 8.43 -5.82
N VAL A 18 -22.19 8.99 -6.25
CA VAL A 18 -21.48 10.05 -5.50
C VAL A 18 -22.31 11.32 -5.42
N ARG A 19 -22.98 11.71 -6.48
CA ARG A 19 -23.91 12.87 -6.48
C ARG A 19 -25.08 12.67 -5.49
N ALA A 20 -25.69 11.49 -5.50
CA ALA A 20 -26.75 11.16 -4.57
C ALA A 20 -26.28 11.17 -3.10
N LEU A 21 -25.07 10.66 -2.83
CA LEU A 21 -24.48 10.71 -1.50
C LEU A 21 -24.21 12.15 -1.05
N ASN A 22 -23.68 13.02 -1.91
CA ASN A 22 -23.47 14.43 -1.60
C ASN A 22 -24.79 15.17 -1.38
N GLN A 23 -25.85 14.88 -2.15
CA GLN A 23 -27.19 15.43 -1.90
C GLN A 23 -27.77 15.00 -0.55
N ARG A 24 -27.55 13.74 -0.15
CA ARG A 24 -28.10 13.19 1.09
C ARG A 24 -27.33 13.60 2.34
N PHE A 25 -26.00 13.66 2.26
CA PHE A 25 -25.12 13.81 3.43
C PHE A 25 -24.22 15.05 3.38
N GLY A 26 -24.21 15.79 2.27
CA GLY A 26 -23.55 17.09 2.18
C GLY A 26 -24.26 18.11 3.10
N ALA A 27 -23.51 18.71 4.01
CA ALA A 27 -24.04 19.79 4.84
C ALA A 27 -23.90 21.12 4.08
N GLY A 28 -25.00 21.62 3.53
CA GLY A 28 -24.97 22.86 2.77
C GLY A 28 -24.35 22.68 1.37
N HIS A 29 -23.22 23.31 1.10
CA HIS A 29 -22.58 23.28 -0.22
C HIS A 29 -21.29 22.46 -0.27
N GLU A 30 -20.92 21.74 0.80
CA GLU A 30 -19.67 21.00 0.87
C GLU A 30 -19.83 19.56 0.34
N SER A 31 -19.03 19.21 -0.66
CA SER A 31 -18.88 17.82 -1.09
C SER A 31 -18.10 17.03 -0.05
N ARG A 32 -18.67 15.90 0.40
CA ARG A 32 -18.02 14.95 1.31
C ARG A 32 -17.54 13.69 0.60
N PHE A 33 -18.15 13.41 -0.56
CA PHE A 33 -17.87 12.25 -1.37
C PHE A 33 -17.29 12.71 -2.71
N PHE A 34 -16.24 12.01 -3.14
CA PHE A 34 -15.53 12.32 -4.36
C PHE A 34 -15.39 11.05 -5.20
N LEU A 35 -15.36 11.21 -6.53
CA LEU A 35 -14.99 10.13 -7.43
C LEU A 35 -13.83 10.59 -8.31
N PHE A 36 -12.77 9.79 -8.32
CA PHE A 36 -11.61 9.99 -9.18
C PHE A 36 -11.38 8.72 -10.00
N HIS A 37 -11.67 8.77 -11.29
CA HIS A 37 -11.48 7.66 -12.20
C HIS A 37 -10.33 7.97 -13.17
N ARG A 38 -9.43 6.99 -13.37
CA ARG A 38 -8.26 7.08 -14.26
C ARG A 38 -8.53 6.38 -15.59
N SER A 39 -8.07 6.98 -16.69
CA SER A 39 -7.98 6.25 -17.96
C SER A 39 -6.92 5.14 -17.89
N ARG A 40 -7.14 4.08 -18.68
CA ARG A 40 -6.10 3.08 -18.94
C ARG A 40 -5.06 3.66 -19.87
N GLN A 41 -3.80 3.30 -19.67
CA GLN A 41 -2.67 3.64 -20.52
C GLN A 41 -2.05 2.37 -21.08
N TRP A 42 -1.54 2.42 -22.30
CA TRP A 42 -0.79 1.29 -22.86
C TRP A 42 0.56 1.16 -22.15
N ASN A 43 0.81 0.01 -21.55
CA ASN A 43 2.09 -0.30 -20.94
C ASN A 43 2.89 -1.23 -21.84
N ALA A 44 3.95 -0.70 -22.47
CA ALA A 44 4.78 -1.46 -23.41
C ALA A 44 5.56 -2.59 -22.72
N GLY A 45 5.94 -2.42 -21.46
CA GLY A 45 6.65 -3.45 -20.69
C GLY A 45 5.78 -4.65 -20.32
N GLU A 46 4.49 -4.41 -20.02
CA GLU A 46 3.52 -5.44 -19.65
C GLU A 46 2.65 -5.88 -20.85
N GLN A 47 2.78 -5.23 -22.01
CA GLN A 47 2.03 -5.51 -23.25
C GLN A 47 0.50 -5.49 -23.05
N GLN A 48 0.00 -4.52 -22.23
CA GLN A 48 -1.43 -4.42 -21.92
C GLN A 48 -1.87 -3.00 -21.57
N TRP A 49 -3.16 -2.73 -21.75
CA TRP A 49 -3.83 -1.53 -21.25
C TRP A 49 -4.08 -1.65 -19.76
N MET A 50 -3.65 -0.68 -18.98
CA MET A 50 -3.78 -0.71 -17.51
C MET A 50 -3.72 0.70 -16.93
N GLY A 51 -4.19 0.90 -15.69
CA GLY A 51 -3.90 2.12 -14.95
C GLY A 51 -2.38 2.25 -14.72
N TRP A 52 -1.81 3.39 -15.11
CA TRP A 52 -0.37 3.65 -15.01
C TRP A 52 0.16 3.26 -13.62
N GLU A 53 1.19 2.40 -13.58
CA GLU A 53 1.83 1.90 -12.36
C GLU A 53 0.86 1.36 -11.30
N ARG A 54 -0.33 0.92 -11.69
CA ARG A 54 -1.34 0.29 -10.81
C ARG A 54 -1.65 1.14 -9.57
N LYS A 55 -1.60 0.55 -8.35
CA LYS A 55 -1.89 1.26 -7.09
C LYS A 55 -0.84 2.32 -6.78
N ARG A 56 0.45 2.04 -7.01
CA ARG A 56 1.52 3.03 -6.80
C ARG A 56 1.29 4.30 -7.62
N GLY A 57 1.10 4.15 -8.92
CA GLY A 57 0.82 5.30 -9.80
C GLY A 57 -0.49 5.99 -9.48
N LYS A 58 -1.53 5.23 -9.05
CA LYS A 58 -2.78 5.84 -8.56
C LYS A 58 -2.52 6.78 -7.39
N LEU A 59 -1.74 6.36 -6.41
CA LEU A 59 -1.42 7.20 -5.25
C LEU A 59 -0.52 8.38 -5.61
N GLU A 60 0.48 8.16 -6.47
CA GLU A 60 1.38 9.22 -6.95
C GLU A 60 0.61 10.32 -7.69
N GLU A 61 -0.23 9.97 -8.66
CA GLU A 61 -1.05 10.93 -9.39
C GLU A 61 -2.11 11.57 -8.49
N PHE A 62 -2.70 10.82 -7.56
CA PHE A 62 -3.66 11.36 -6.60
C PHE A 62 -3.02 12.42 -5.70
N ASN A 63 -1.83 12.16 -5.18
CA ASN A 63 -1.11 13.14 -4.37
C ASN A 63 -0.73 14.40 -5.18
N ARG A 64 -0.37 14.24 -6.47
CA ARG A 64 -0.15 15.37 -7.37
C ARG A 64 -1.44 16.17 -7.60
N LEU A 65 -2.57 15.48 -7.80
CA LEU A 65 -3.89 16.09 -7.92
C LEU A 65 -4.28 16.87 -6.64
N LEU A 66 -4.02 16.32 -5.45
CA LEU A 66 -4.21 17.01 -4.16
C LEU A 66 -3.37 18.30 -4.04
N ARG A 67 -2.31 18.44 -4.82
CA ARG A 67 -1.44 19.64 -4.86
C ARG A 67 -1.62 20.46 -6.14
N GLY A 68 -2.76 20.26 -6.83
CA GLY A 68 -3.19 21.11 -7.94
C GLY A 68 -2.65 20.70 -9.31
N ALA A 69 -2.05 19.52 -9.47
CA ALA A 69 -1.66 19.05 -10.79
C ALA A 69 -2.89 18.70 -11.64
N ASP A 70 -2.87 19.09 -12.90
CA ASP A 70 -3.90 18.82 -13.91
C ASP A 70 -3.47 17.76 -14.94
N ASP A 71 -2.16 17.52 -15.06
CA ASP A 71 -1.50 16.56 -15.96
C ASP A 71 -1.50 15.12 -15.41
N THR A 72 -2.65 14.62 -14.97
CA THR A 72 -2.84 13.26 -14.42
C THR A 72 -3.76 12.44 -15.34
N THR A 73 -3.71 11.10 -15.19
CA THR A 73 -4.63 10.21 -15.91
C THR A 73 -6.05 10.19 -15.31
N TYR A 74 -6.35 10.99 -14.29
CA TYR A 74 -7.69 11.15 -13.74
C TYR A 74 -8.56 11.97 -14.71
N THR A 75 -9.30 11.26 -15.56
CA THR A 75 -10.20 11.84 -16.56
C THR A 75 -11.56 12.24 -16.00
N THR A 76 -12.04 11.50 -14.98
CA THR A 76 -13.28 11.85 -14.28
C THR A 76 -12.96 12.29 -12.87
N ARG A 77 -13.45 13.48 -12.52
CA ARG A 77 -13.24 14.11 -11.21
C ARG A 77 -14.59 14.69 -10.76
N GLU A 78 -15.22 14.05 -9.80
CA GLU A 78 -16.51 14.46 -9.26
C GLU A 78 -16.36 14.89 -7.79
N GLY A 79 -16.98 16.00 -7.40
CA GLY A 79 -16.91 16.61 -6.09
C GLY A 79 -16.32 18.02 -6.14
N ASP A 80 -16.24 18.67 -4.98
CA ASP A 80 -15.66 20.03 -4.85
C ASP A 80 -14.12 19.96 -4.79
N LEU A 81 -13.48 20.13 -5.94
CA LEU A 81 -12.02 20.06 -6.04
C LEU A 81 -11.29 21.17 -5.29
N SER A 82 -11.97 22.26 -4.90
CA SER A 82 -11.36 23.35 -4.16
C SER A 82 -10.90 22.92 -2.75
N LEU A 83 -11.43 21.82 -2.23
CA LEU A 83 -11.08 21.27 -0.94
C LEU A 83 -9.77 20.45 -0.97
N LEU A 84 -9.34 19.99 -2.14
CA LEU A 84 -8.21 19.06 -2.28
C LEU A 84 -6.88 19.62 -1.74
N PRO A 85 -6.50 20.90 -1.97
CA PRO A 85 -5.23 21.42 -1.46
C PRO A 85 -5.11 21.43 0.06
N ALA A 86 -6.23 21.42 0.77
CA ALA A 86 -6.27 21.39 2.24
C ALA A 86 -6.09 19.97 2.82
N VAL A 87 -6.15 18.93 1.99
CA VAL A 87 -5.98 17.52 2.45
C VAL A 87 -4.54 17.32 2.90
N ARG A 88 -4.38 16.98 4.18
CA ARG A 88 -3.10 16.68 4.78
C ARG A 88 -2.84 15.19 4.91
N TYR A 89 -3.85 14.44 5.28
CA TYR A 89 -3.74 13.00 5.51
C TYR A 89 -4.62 12.24 4.55
N VAL A 90 -4.13 11.09 4.09
CA VAL A 90 -4.89 10.14 3.27
C VAL A 90 -4.87 8.78 3.96
N ILE A 91 -6.04 8.16 4.10
CA ILE A 91 -6.17 6.77 4.53
C ILE A 91 -6.40 5.92 3.28
N THR A 92 -5.50 4.99 3.02
CA THR A 92 -5.62 4.02 1.92
C THR A 92 -6.30 2.75 2.39
N LEU A 93 -7.26 2.28 1.61
CA LEU A 93 -7.96 1.01 1.81
C LEU A 93 -7.99 0.25 0.48
N ASP A 94 -7.98 -1.07 0.54
CA ASP A 94 -8.28 -1.91 -0.62
C ASP A 94 -9.81 -2.08 -0.75
N SER A 95 -10.28 -2.60 -1.87
CA SER A 95 -11.72 -2.75 -2.14
C SER A 95 -12.44 -3.70 -1.18
N ASP A 96 -11.69 -4.60 -0.54
CA ASP A 96 -12.15 -5.58 0.45
C ASP A 96 -11.82 -5.17 1.89
N THR A 97 -11.22 -3.99 2.11
CA THR A 97 -10.86 -3.49 3.44
C THR A 97 -11.97 -2.64 4.03
N ARG A 98 -12.36 -2.94 5.24
CA ARG A 98 -13.33 -2.17 6.04
C ARG A 98 -12.61 -1.33 7.08
N LEU A 99 -13.04 -0.08 7.20
CA LEU A 99 -12.59 0.84 8.23
C LEU A 99 -13.57 0.82 9.39
N PRO A 100 -13.20 0.29 10.58
CA PRO A 100 -14.07 0.30 11.74
C PRO A 100 -14.42 1.73 12.19
N ARG A 101 -15.50 1.83 12.95
CA ARG A 101 -15.94 3.10 13.53
C ARG A 101 -14.79 3.67 14.39
N ASP A 102 -14.62 4.98 14.31
CA ASP A 102 -13.60 5.78 15.02
C ASP A 102 -12.15 5.55 14.59
N ALA A 103 -11.80 4.47 13.88
CA ALA A 103 -10.43 4.17 13.45
C ALA A 103 -9.76 5.32 12.67
N ALA A 104 -10.52 5.99 11.79
CA ALA A 104 -10.00 7.17 11.07
C ALA A 104 -9.63 8.32 12.01
N ARG A 105 -10.50 8.60 13.00
CA ARG A 105 -10.27 9.66 13.98
C ARG A 105 -9.03 9.37 14.83
N ASP A 106 -8.86 8.12 15.26
CA ASP A 106 -7.75 7.69 16.09
C ASP A 106 -6.43 7.79 15.31
N LEU A 107 -6.39 7.29 14.07
CA LEU A 107 -5.22 7.44 13.20
C LEU A 107 -4.86 8.91 12.94
N ILE A 108 -5.84 9.78 12.68
CA ILE A 108 -5.60 11.22 12.50
C ILE A 108 -5.07 11.86 13.80
N GLY A 109 -5.63 11.49 14.96
CA GLY A 109 -5.16 11.97 16.26
C GLY A 109 -3.70 11.60 16.53
N ILE A 110 -3.32 10.35 16.22
CA ILE A 110 -1.93 9.87 16.34
C ILE A 110 -1.02 10.61 15.37
N ALA A 111 -1.42 10.74 14.09
CA ALA A 111 -0.61 11.45 13.09
C ALA A 111 -0.41 12.95 13.41
N ALA A 112 -1.42 13.58 13.99
CA ALA A 112 -1.37 15.00 14.34
C ALA A 112 -0.51 15.29 15.58
N HIS A 113 -0.19 14.27 16.39
CA HIS A 113 0.63 14.43 17.59
C HIS A 113 2.01 15.00 17.24
N PRO A 114 2.51 16.03 17.96
CA PRO A 114 3.78 16.70 17.61
C PRO A 114 4.98 15.77 17.51
N MET A 115 5.06 14.74 18.36
CA MET A 115 6.16 13.75 18.35
C MET A 115 6.15 12.85 17.12
N ASN A 116 5.00 12.69 16.48
CA ASN A 116 4.84 11.82 15.31
C ASN A 116 5.03 12.55 13.99
N ARG A 117 5.26 13.87 14.01
CA ARG A 117 5.48 14.65 12.79
C ARG A 117 6.74 14.19 12.08
N PRO A 118 6.69 13.89 10.77
CA PRO A 118 7.83 13.40 10.02
C PRO A 118 8.92 14.47 9.90
N ARG A 119 10.16 14.10 10.23
CA ARG A 119 11.37 14.89 10.02
C ARG A 119 12.32 14.17 9.09
N PHE A 120 12.88 14.88 8.15
CA PHE A 120 13.73 14.35 7.11
C PHE A 120 15.21 14.54 7.41
N ASP A 121 16.00 13.54 7.07
CA ASP A 121 17.43 13.73 6.81
C ASP A 121 17.61 14.22 5.37
N ASP A 122 18.08 15.45 5.19
CA ASP A 122 18.21 16.10 3.89
C ASP A 122 19.24 15.37 2.99
N ARG A 123 20.21 14.66 3.57
CA ARG A 123 21.23 13.91 2.83
C ARG A 123 20.66 12.65 2.18
N THR A 124 19.75 11.96 2.85
CA THR A 124 19.15 10.70 2.35
C THR A 124 17.75 10.91 1.76
N GLY A 125 17.09 12.03 2.10
CA GLY A 125 15.71 12.31 1.73
C GLY A 125 14.72 11.33 2.35
N ARG A 126 15.06 10.70 3.48
CA ARG A 126 14.21 9.77 4.23
C ARG A 126 13.68 10.43 5.49
N VAL A 127 12.52 9.98 5.94
CA VAL A 127 12.03 10.31 7.29
C VAL A 127 12.88 9.54 8.30
N VAL A 128 13.42 10.24 9.31
CA VAL A 128 14.30 9.69 10.35
C VAL A 128 13.74 9.87 11.77
N GLU A 129 12.86 10.85 11.97
CA GLU A 129 12.11 11.05 13.22
C GLU A 129 10.63 11.24 12.89
N GLY A 130 9.76 10.87 13.82
CA GLY A 130 8.33 10.81 13.55
C GLY A 130 8.01 9.80 12.46
N PHE A 131 6.84 9.89 11.83
CA PHE A 131 6.36 8.88 10.89
C PHE A 131 5.60 9.57 9.74
N GLY A 132 5.94 9.21 8.52
CA GLY A 132 5.17 9.60 7.33
C GLY A 132 3.98 8.69 7.08
N ILE A 133 4.01 7.47 7.66
CA ILE A 133 2.97 6.44 7.48
C ILE A 133 2.60 5.85 8.84
N LEU A 134 1.30 5.64 9.07
CA LEU A 134 0.75 4.89 10.18
C LEU A 134 0.06 3.64 9.64
N GLN A 135 0.55 2.46 10.05
CA GLN A 135 0.01 1.16 9.68
C GLN A 135 -0.85 0.63 10.84
N PRO A 136 -2.19 0.59 10.72
CA PRO A 136 -3.04 -0.08 11.69
C PRO A 136 -2.85 -1.60 11.59
N ARG A 137 -3.25 -2.33 12.63
CA ARG A 137 -3.37 -3.78 12.54
C ARG A 137 -4.34 -4.17 11.42
N VAL A 138 -4.08 -5.30 10.78
CA VAL A 138 -4.99 -5.88 9.79
C VAL A 138 -5.57 -7.18 10.37
N SER A 139 -6.87 -7.21 10.56
CA SER A 139 -7.60 -8.42 10.94
C SER A 139 -8.43 -8.96 9.76
N VAL A 140 -8.97 -10.15 9.92
CA VAL A 140 -9.78 -10.82 8.88
C VAL A 140 -11.22 -10.94 9.38
N THR A 141 -12.20 -10.68 8.49
CA THR A 141 -13.62 -10.85 8.86
C THR A 141 -13.93 -12.32 9.17
N MET A 142 -14.68 -12.56 10.26
CA MET A 142 -15.13 -13.90 10.62
C MET A 142 -15.94 -14.57 9.49
N ALA A 143 -16.74 -13.78 8.76
CA ALA A 143 -17.55 -14.26 7.65
C ALA A 143 -16.69 -14.79 6.50
N SER A 144 -15.65 -14.07 6.09
CA SER A 144 -14.75 -14.52 5.01
C SER A 144 -13.86 -15.69 5.47
N ALA A 145 -13.40 -15.69 6.71
CA ALA A 145 -12.64 -16.78 7.31
C ALA A 145 -13.45 -18.09 7.37
N ALA A 146 -14.76 -18.00 7.58
CA ALA A 146 -15.68 -19.15 7.60
C ALA A 146 -16.27 -19.50 6.22
N GLY A 147 -16.06 -18.67 5.20
CA GLY A 147 -16.77 -18.73 3.91
C GLY A 147 -16.46 -19.92 3.01
N SER A 148 -15.35 -20.63 3.22
CA SER A 148 -14.97 -21.81 2.44
C SER A 148 -14.13 -22.79 3.26
N LEU A 149 -14.01 -24.04 2.81
CA LEU A 149 -13.12 -25.01 3.46
C LEU A 149 -11.66 -24.53 3.44
N PHE A 150 -11.23 -23.92 2.33
CA PHE A 150 -9.91 -23.33 2.21
C PHE A 150 -9.71 -22.19 3.22
N ALA A 151 -10.63 -21.24 3.28
CA ALA A 151 -10.54 -20.13 4.21
C ALA A 151 -10.54 -20.61 5.67
N ARG A 152 -11.41 -21.55 6.05
CA ARG A 152 -11.44 -22.11 7.40
C ARG A 152 -10.14 -22.80 7.81
N THR A 153 -9.41 -23.36 6.84
CA THR A 153 -8.13 -24.01 7.11
C THR A 153 -6.96 -23.01 7.19
N TYR A 154 -6.99 -21.97 6.37
CA TYR A 154 -5.83 -21.10 6.15
C TYR A 154 -5.99 -19.66 6.62
N ALA A 155 -7.20 -19.17 6.96
CA ALA A 155 -7.42 -17.79 7.39
C ALA A 155 -6.99 -17.48 8.84
N GLY A 156 -6.38 -18.45 9.53
CA GLY A 156 -5.74 -18.23 10.83
C GLY A 156 -4.43 -17.46 10.68
N HIS A 157 -3.55 -17.59 11.66
CA HIS A 157 -2.27 -16.87 11.72
C HIS A 157 -1.32 -17.12 10.53
N THR A 158 -1.55 -18.14 9.73
CA THR A 158 -0.68 -18.53 8.60
C THR A 158 -0.95 -17.78 7.31
N GLY A 159 -2.06 -17.09 7.19
CA GLY A 159 -2.51 -16.50 5.91
C GLY A 159 -2.43 -14.98 5.82
N VAL A 160 -2.07 -14.30 6.88
CA VAL A 160 -1.96 -12.84 6.97
C VAL A 160 -0.50 -12.47 7.21
N ASP A 161 -0.11 -11.29 6.77
CA ASP A 161 1.23 -10.76 7.01
C ASP A 161 1.48 -10.67 8.53
N PRO A 162 2.49 -11.38 9.08
CA PRO A 162 2.73 -11.43 10.51
C PRO A 162 3.03 -10.04 11.12
N TYR A 163 3.53 -9.11 10.32
CA TYR A 163 3.89 -7.77 10.80
C TYR A 163 2.70 -6.86 11.11
N THR A 164 1.49 -7.23 10.69
CA THR A 164 0.28 -6.40 10.89
C THR A 164 -0.73 -7.03 11.83
N THR A 165 -0.52 -8.27 12.24
CA THR A 165 -1.46 -8.99 13.13
C THR A 165 -1.04 -9.00 14.58
N ALA A 166 0.25 -8.80 14.85
CA ALA A 166 0.80 -8.83 16.19
C ALA A 166 0.50 -7.55 16.97
N VAL A 167 0.35 -7.67 18.27
CA VAL A 167 0.30 -6.54 19.22
C VAL A 167 1.69 -5.92 19.39
N SER A 168 2.73 -6.65 19.02
CA SER A 168 4.15 -6.27 19.09
C SER A 168 4.83 -6.72 17.80
N ASP A 169 5.58 -5.82 17.18
CA ASP A 169 6.43 -6.08 16.02
C ASP A 169 7.88 -5.82 16.38
N THR A 170 8.74 -6.83 16.18
CA THR A 170 10.17 -6.76 16.49
C THR A 170 10.86 -5.55 15.86
N TYR A 171 10.48 -5.14 14.65
CA TYR A 171 11.06 -3.97 14.00
C TYR A 171 10.63 -2.68 14.68
N GLN A 172 9.34 -2.56 15.04
CA GLN A 172 8.84 -1.41 15.80
C GLN A 172 9.49 -1.32 17.19
N ASP A 173 9.56 -2.44 17.89
CA ASP A 173 10.03 -2.47 19.27
C ASP A 173 11.55 -2.23 19.42
N LEU A 174 12.35 -2.72 18.46
CA LEU A 174 13.81 -2.60 18.52
C LEU A 174 14.39 -1.44 17.73
N PHE A 175 13.68 -0.97 16.69
CA PHE A 175 14.21 0.00 15.73
C PHE A 175 13.27 1.19 15.49
N ASP A 176 12.17 1.30 16.22
CA ASP A 176 11.15 2.37 16.05
C ASP A 176 10.60 2.48 14.63
N GLU A 177 10.57 1.41 13.88
CA GLU A 177 10.09 1.39 12.50
C GLU A 177 9.26 0.14 12.22
N GLY A 178 7.96 0.27 11.97
CA GLY A 178 7.09 -0.81 11.50
C GLY A 178 7.28 -1.15 10.01
N ILE A 179 6.40 -2.00 9.52
CA ILE A 179 6.29 -2.37 8.10
C ILE A 179 4.97 -1.87 7.54
N TYR A 180 5.00 -1.23 6.37
CA TYR A 180 3.80 -0.82 5.66
C TYR A 180 3.31 -1.92 4.71
N THR A 181 2.01 -2.18 4.72
CA THR A 181 1.36 -3.22 3.91
C THR A 181 0.29 -2.66 2.96
N GLY A 182 0.36 -1.36 2.69
CA GLY A 182 -0.50 -0.69 1.71
C GLY A 182 -1.85 -0.21 2.23
N LYS A 183 -2.11 -0.36 3.53
CA LYS A 183 -3.35 0.08 4.18
C LYS A 183 -3.03 0.87 5.43
N GLY A 184 -3.55 2.07 5.53
CA GLY A 184 -3.29 2.94 6.67
C GLY A 184 -3.28 4.40 6.28
N LEU A 185 -2.83 5.24 7.20
CA LEU A 185 -2.78 6.68 7.02
C LEU A 185 -1.37 7.12 6.61
N TYR A 186 -1.27 8.05 5.67
CA TYR A 186 -0.02 8.76 5.41
C TYR A 186 -0.21 10.28 5.37
N ASP A 187 0.85 11.01 5.75
CA ASP A 187 0.97 12.46 5.54
C ASP A 187 1.35 12.70 4.07
N VAL A 188 0.51 13.44 3.34
CA VAL A 188 0.64 13.62 1.88
C VAL A 188 1.99 14.23 1.50
N ASP A 189 2.40 15.32 2.18
CA ASP A 189 3.62 16.03 1.84
C ASP A 189 4.87 15.20 2.18
N ALA A 190 4.82 14.49 3.31
CA ALA A 190 5.90 13.60 3.70
C ALA A 190 6.04 12.42 2.72
N PHE A 191 4.92 11.81 2.31
CA PHE A 191 4.88 10.71 1.37
C PHE A 191 5.44 11.12 0.01
N VAL A 192 4.96 12.25 -0.53
CA VAL A 192 5.46 12.80 -1.79
C VAL A 192 6.96 13.09 -1.72
N ARG A 193 7.41 13.82 -0.68
CA ARG A 193 8.83 14.16 -0.51
C ARG A 193 9.71 12.93 -0.40
N ALA A 194 9.28 11.90 0.35
CA ALA A 194 10.05 10.69 0.56
C ALA A 194 10.21 9.85 -0.72
N LEU A 195 9.21 9.85 -1.61
CA LEU A 195 9.12 8.88 -2.71
C LEU A 195 9.38 9.47 -4.09
N HIS A 196 9.35 10.80 -4.24
CA HIS A 196 9.49 11.46 -5.53
C HIS A 196 10.77 11.04 -6.26
N GLY A 197 10.60 10.53 -7.48
CA GLY A 197 11.71 10.14 -8.36
C GLY A 197 12.48 8.88 -7.93
N ARG A 198 12.05 8.14 -6.89
CA ARG A 198 12.77 6.99 -6.34
C ARG A 198 12.58 5.69 -7.11
N VAL A 199 11.49 5.53 -7.81
CA VAL A 199 11.14 4.28 -8.49
C VAL A 199 10.98 4.51 -9.98
N PRO A 200 11.81 3.89 -10.82
CA PRO A 200 11.60 3.90 -12.27
C PRO A 200 10.29 3.24 -12.65
N GLU A 201 9.77 3.58 -13.81
CA GLU A 201 8.58 2.96 -14.36
C GLU A 201 8.77 1.44 -14.53
N ASN A 202 7.72 0.67 -14.24
CA ASN A 202 7.70 -0.81 -14.29
C ASN A 202 8.72 -1.51 -13.36
N ALA A 203 9.35 -0.80 -12.42
CA ALA A 203 10.38 -1.39 -11.57
C ALA A 203 9.83 -2.17 -10.37
N LEU A 204 8.66 -1.79 -9.83
CA LEU A 204 8.06 -2.40 -8.64
C LEU A 204 6.59 -2.72 -8.84
N LEU A 205 6.22 -3.96 -8.54
CA LEU A 205 4.84 -4.43 -8.54
C LEU A 205 4.19 -4.32 -7.14
N SER A 206 4.95 -4.71 -6.10
CA SER A 206 4.58 -4.52 -4.69
C SER A 206 5.43 -3.39 -4.13
N HIS A 207 4.80 -2.28 -3.81
CA HIS A 207 5.49 -1.03 -3.47
C HIS A 207 5.40 -0.68 -1.97
N ASP A 208 4.53 -1.36 -1.23
CA ASP A 208 4.15 -1.00 0.14
C ASP A 208 5.37 -0.98 1.07
N LEU A 209 6.15 -2.08 1.10
CA LEU A 209 7.39 -2.12 1.88
C LEU A 209 8.33 -0.97 1.51
N PHE A 210 8.52 -0.73 0.20
CA PHE A 210 9.40 0.32 -0.29
C PHE A 210 8.99 1.71 0.24
N GLU A 211 7.72 2.03 0.18
CA GLU A 211 7.16 3.28 0.68
C GLU A 211 7.45 3.45 2.17
N GLY A 212 7.23 2.38 2.95
CA GLY A 212 7.53 2.35 4.39
C GLY A 212 9.00 2.59 4.71
N LEU A 213 9.94 2.08 3.88
CA LEU A 213 11.38 2.25 4.08
C LEU A 213 11.84 3.70 3.91
N TYR A 214 11.15 4.51 3.10
CA TYR A 214 11.51 5.90 2.88
C TYR A 214 10.70 6.88 3.73
N ALA A 215 9.39 6.64 3.86
CA ALA A 215 8.49 7.51 4.59
C ALA A 215 8.42 7.20 6.10
N ARG A 216 9.08 6.14 6.56
CA ARG A 216 9.07 5.62 7.93
C ARG A 216 7.66 5.33 8.45
N THR A 217 7.43 4.07 8.77
CA THR A 217 6.12 3.56 9.20
C THR A 217 6.10 3.32 10.69
N ALA A 218 5.01 3.71 11.37
CA ALA A 218 4.67 3.22 12.70
C ALA A 218 3.58 2.17 12.61
N LEU A 219 3.72 1.07 13.35
CA LEU A 219 2.63 0.14 13.61
C LEU A 219 1.75 0.70 14.74
N VAL A 220 0.45 0.88 14.47
CA VAL A 220 -0.55 1.33 15.44
C VAL A 220 -1.34 0.11 15.89
N THR A 221 -1.01 -0.39 17.11
CA THR A 221 -1.49 -1.69 17.60
C THR A 221 -2.88 -1.67 18.18
N ASP A 222 -3.40 -0.53 18.59
CA ASP A 222 -4.72 -0.32 19.19
C ASP A 222 -5.80 0.11 18.18
N THR A 223 -5.40 0.36 16.93
CA THR A 223 -6.31 0.63 15.82
C THR A 223 -6.23 -0.50 14.79
N GLU A 224 -7.38 -0.93 14.25
CA GLU A 224 -7.41 -1.98 13.24
C GLU A 224 -8.22 -1.60 12.00
N VAL A 225 -7.87 -2.24 10.89
CA VAL A 225 -8.69 -2.35 9.67
C VAL A 225 -8.98 -3.82 9.40
N VAL A 226 -10.08 -4.11 8.73
CA VAL A 226 -10.57 -5.48 8.59
C VAL A 226 -10.67 -5.86 7.13
N ASP A 227 -9.95 -6.91 6.72
CA ASP A 227 -9.92 -7.42 5.35
C ASP A 227 -10.82 -8.64 5.18
N ASP A 228 -11.15 -8.95 3.93
CA ASP A 228 -11.69 -10.25 3.59
C ASP A 228 -10.58 -11.24 3.19
N TYR A 229 -10.79 -12.51 3.55
CA TYR A 229 -9.85 -13.58 3.19
C TYR A 229 -10.25 -14.24 1.86
N PRO A 230 -9.28 -14.61 0.99
CA PRO A 230 -9.58 -15.30 -0.25
C PRO A 230 -10.35 -16.59 -0.03
N SER A 231 -11.43 -16.79 -0.78
CA SER A 231 -12.29 -17.97 -0.65
C SER A 231 -11.74 -19.22 -1.35
N SER A 232 -10.72 -19.08 -2.20
CA SER A 232 -10.16 -20.20 -2.98
C SER A 232 -8.63 -20.19 -3.03
N VAL A 233 -8.05 -21.40 -3.18
CA VAL A 233 -6.61 -21.62 -3.38
C VAL A 233 -6.08 -20.81 -4.56
N LEU A 234 -6.82 -20.77 -5.68
CA LEU A 234 -6.38 -20.09 -6.89
C LEU A 234 -6.28 -18.58 -6.69
N THR A 235 -7.26 -17.98 -6.04
CA THR A 235 -7.25 -16.53 -5.72
C THR A 235 -6.10 -16.21 -4.77
N HIS A 236 -5.89 -17.05 -3.75
CA HIS A 236 -4.78 -16.93 -2.81
C HIS A 236 -3.42 -17.04 -3.53
N ALA A 237 -3.25 -18.05 -4.38
CA ALA A 237 -2.01 -18.26 -5.13
C ALA A 237 -1.67 -17.08 -6.07
N ARG A 238 -2.68 -16.51 -6.75
CA ARG A 238 -2.50 -15.30 -7.57
C ARG A 238 -2.07 -14.08 -6.74
N ARG A 239 -2.61 -13.95 -5.53
CA ARG A 239 -2.22 -12.88 -4.58
C ARG A 239 -0.78 -13.08 -4.11
N GLN A 240 -0.41 -14.30 -3.69
CA GLN A 240 0.96 -14.65 -3.28
C GLN A 240 1.97 -14.45 -4.42
N HIS A 241 1.63 -14.85 -5.64
CA HIS A 241 2.49 -14.66 -6.80
C HIS A 241 2.84 -13.17 -7.03
N ARG A 242 1.86 -12.26 -6.87
CA ARG A 242 2.13 -10.82 -7.00
C ARG A 242 3.07 -10.31 -5.91
N TRP A 243 2.88 -10.74 -4.67
CA TRP A 243 3.73 -10.35 -3.54
C TRP A 243 5.16 -10.86 -3.71
N VAL A 244 5.31 -12.15 -3.99
CA VAL A 244 6.62 -12.77 -4.22
C VAL A 244 7.35 -12.09 -5.38
N ARG A 245 6.66 -11.83 -6.49
CA ARG A 245 7.26 -11.08 -7.62
C ARG A 245 7.76 -9.71 -7.18
N GLY A 246 6.99 -8.99 -6.39
CA GLY A 246 7.38 -7.69 -5.82
C GLY A 246 8.59 -7.79 -4.89
N ASP A 247 8.66 -8.83 -4.05
CA ASP A 247 9.79 -9.05 -3.14
C ASP A 247 11.10 -9.26 -3.92
N TRP A 248 11.05 -9.97 -5.06
CA TRP A 248 12.22 -10.16 -5.92
C TRP A 248 12.59 -8.89 -6.70
N GLN A 249 11.64 -8.08 -7.08
CA GLN A 249 11.90 -6.82 -7.77
C GLN A 249 12.63 -5.81 -6.88
N ILE A 250 12.25 -5.72 -5.59
CA ILE A 250 12.85 -4.77 -4.64
C ILE A 250 14.31 -5.12 -4.27
N LEU A 251 14.80 -6.32 -4.58
CA LEU A 251 16.18 -6.74 -4.29
C LEU A 251 17.24 -5.78 -4.85
N ARG A 252 16.95 -5.07 -5.92
CA ARG A 252 17.87 -4.08 -6.49
C ARG A 252 18.26 -3.01 -5.47
N TRP A 253 17.40 -2.74 -4.47
CA TRP A 253 17.66 -1.78 -3.40
C TRP A 253 18.51 -2.32 -2.24
N LEU A 254 19.03 -3.55 -2.36
CA LEU A 254 20.12 -4.04 -1.50
C LEU A 254 21.50 -3.56 -1.95
N LEU A 255 21.66 -3.22 -3.22
CA LEU A 255 22.93 -2.85 -3.82
C LEU A 255 23.40 -1.46 -3.36
N PRO A 256 24.72 -1.16 -3.42
CA PRO A 256 25.24 0.18 -3.09
C PRO A 256 24.71 1.30 -3.99
N ALA A 257 24.38 0.98 -5.24
CA ALA A 257 23.74 1.88 -6.19
C ALA A 257 22.34 1.34 -6.54
N VAL A 258 21.33 2.19 -6.50
CA VAL A 258 19.92 1.83 -6.71
C VAL A 258 19.34 2.55 -7.91
N PRO A 259 18.40 1.92 -8.64
CA PRO A 259 17.74 2.57 -9.75
C PRO A 259 16.78 3.66 -9.26
N THR A 260 16.81 4.81 -9.93
CA THR A 260 15.88 5.93 -9.75
C THR A 260 15.39 6.40 -11.12
N VAL A 261 14.42 7.30 -11.16
CA VAL A 261 13.95 7.91 -12.42
C VAL A 261 15.08 8.63 -13.17
N ARG A 262 16.12 9.09 -12.47
CA ARG A 262 17.28 9.79 -13.05
C ARG A 262 18.44 8.86 -13.44
N GLY A 263 18.32 7.56 -13.20
CA GLY A 263 19.38 6.58 -13.38
C GLY A 263 19.79 5.95 -12.04
N TYR A 264 21.06 5.54 -11.92
CA TYR A 264 21.56 4.91 -10.69
C TYR A 264 22.11 5.97 -9.74
N GLU A 265 21.63 5.93 -8.48
CA GLU A 265 22.09 6.79 -7.39
C GLU A 265 22.62 5.97 -6.22
N ARG A 266 23.41 6.60 -5.34
CA ARG A 266 23.88 5.96 -4.11
C ARG A 266 22.66 5.55 -3.25
N ASN A 267 22.67 4.31 -2.77
CA ASN A 267 21.59 3.78 -1.94
C ASN A 267 21.51 4.50 -0.58
N PRO A 268 20.40 5.19 -0.27
CA PRO A 268 20.24 5.91 0.98
C PRO A 268 19.66 5.03 2.11
N LEU A 269 19.30 3.76 1.83
CA LEU A 269 18.67 2.88 2.79
C LEU A 269 19.64 2.44 3.89
N SER A 270 19.18 2.45 5.14
CA SER A 270 19.87 1.94 6.31
C SER A 270 20.07 0.42 6.24
N LEU A 271 20.93 -0.13 7.09
CA LEU A 271 21.11 -1.59 7.17
C LEU A 271 19.81 -2.31 7.55
N ILE A 272 19.04 -1.76 8.49
CA ILE A 272 17.76 -2.35 8.90
C ILE A 272 16.73 -2.31 7.77
N ALA A 273 16.68 -1.24 6.98
CA ALA A 273 15.82 -1.16 5.82
C ALA A 273 16.16 -2.23 4.77
N ARG A 274 17.46 -2.47 4.51
CA ARG A 274 17.91 -3.55 3.63
C ARG A 274 17.62 -4.92 4.22
N TRP A 275 17.75 -5.08 5.53
CA TRP A 275 17.37 -6.33 6.21
C TRP A 275 15.88 -6.64 6.04
N LYS A 276 14.99 -5.67 6.17
CA LYS A 276 13.55 -5.84 5.91
C LYS A 276 13.26 -6.34 4.49
N ILE A 277 14.03 -5.88 3.49
CA ILE A 277 13.94 -6.38 2.11
C ILE A 277 14.33 -7.88 2.05
N LEU A 278 15.42 -8.27 2.70
CA LEU A 278 15.86 -9.67 2.75
C LEU A 278 14.86 -10.55 3.50
N ASP A 279 14.33 -10.06 4.63
CA ASP A 279 13.37 -10.80 5.43
C ASP A 279 12.06 -11.09 4.67
N ASN A 280 11.60 -10.17 3.84
CA ASN A 280 10.44 -10.40 2.98
C ASN A 280 10.64 -11.55 1.96
N LEU A 281 11.87 -11.81 1.51
CA LEU A 281 12.16 -12.95 0.64
C LEU A 281 11.93 -14.28 1.32
N ARG A 282 11.96 -14.33 2.65
CA ARG A 282 11.76 -15.56 3.44
C ARG A 282 10.49 -16.30 2.99
N ARG A 283 9.40 -15.59 2.71
CA ARG A 283 8.13 -16.21 2.27
C ARG A 283 8.24 -16.99 0.96
N SER A 284 9.17 -16.65 0.09
CA SER A 284 9.38 -17.37 -1.19
C SER A 284 10.53 -18.37 -1.14
N VAL A 285 11.52 -18.17 -0.25
CA VAL A 285 12.72 -19.02 -0.18
C VAL A 285 12.54 -20.17 0.80
N MET A 286 11.80 -19.97 1.91
CA MET A 286 11.61 -21.02 2.91
C MET A 286 10.95 -22.31 2.38
N PRO A 287 9.83 -22.29 1.63
CA PRO A 287 9.21 -23.52 1.17
C PRO A 287 10.14 -24.40 0.34
N PRO A 288 10.84 -23.90 -0.70
CA PRO A 288 11.79 -24.73 -1.46
C PRO A 288 13.00 -25.15 -0.62
N ALA A 289 13.49 -24.31 0.29
CA ALA A 289 14.61 -24.68 1.17
C ALA A 289 14.24 -25.82 2.11
N LEU A 290 13.04 -25.81 2.69
CA LEU A 290 12.53 -26.93 3.50
C LEU A 290 12.40 -28.21 2.67
N LEU A 291 11.86 -28.13 1.44
CA LEU A 291 11.77 -29.30 0.57
C LEU A 291 13.17 -29.90 0.30
N VAL A 292 14.15 -29.07 -0.03
CA VAL A 292 15.53 -29.51 -0.24
C VAL A 292 16.10 -30.14 1.03
N ALA A 293 15.88 -29.52 2.20
CA ALA A 293 16.33 -30.07 3.47
C ALA A 293 15.72 -31.44 3.76
N PHE A 294 14.42 -31.64 3.52
CA PHE A 294 13.77 -32.95 3.66
C PHE A 294 14.35 -33.99 2.73
N VAL A 295 14.55 -33.66 1.45
CA VAL A 295 15.14 -34.59 0.48
C VAL A 295 16.57 -34.98 0.88
N LEU A 296 17.39 -34.03 1.33
CA LEU A 296 18.75 -34.31 1.75
C LEU A 296 18.80 -35.17 3.03
N LEU A 297 17.87 -34.97 3.96
CA LEU A 297 17.75 -35.81 5.15
C LEU A 297 17.34 -37.23 4.80
N ASP A 298 16.39 -37.40 3.87
CA ASP A 298 15.94 -38.75 3.42
C ASP A 298 17.03 -39.52 2.67
N VAL A 299 17.93 -38.83 1.98
CA VAL A 299 19.07 -39.45 1.28
C VAL A 299 20.23 -39.78 2.23
N ALA A 300 20.31 -39.13 3.40
CA ALA A 300 21.39 -39.29 4.39
C ALA A 300 21.11 -40.41 5.42
N ILE A 301 19.87 -40.91 5.49
CA ILE A 301 19.44 -42.04 6.32
C ILE A 301 19.40 -43.31 5.51
#